data_68a38df4064e76c489e8dd5c6ec6e918
#
_entry.id   68a38df4064e76c489e8dd5c6ec6e918
#
_cell.length_a   1.000
_cell.length_b   1.000
_cell.length_c   1.000
_cell.angle_alpha   90.00
_cell.angle_beta   90.00
_cell.angle_gamma   90.00
#
_symmetry.space_group_name_H-M   'P 1'
#
loop_
_entity.id
_entity.type
_entity.pdbx_description
1 polymer ?
#
loop_
_entity_poly.entity_id
_entity_poly.type
_entity_poly.pdbx_seq_one_letter_code
_entity_poly.pdbx_strand_id
1 'polypeptide(L)'
;MTTPPRRVRVLFDETAIARRNEELAAEISAVGTENLLVVAVLKGSFMFAADLLRALHRSGLSPQVEFVHLSSYRTGTVSTGQVEILRDVQSEVRGRDVLLVDDILESGRTLVFAKDLLMARGAKRVMTTVLLEKPGKRAVTIDADFVGFACPDAFVVGYGMDAAHAYRQLPFVGVVDFDSSEPDLFGGT
;
A
#
# COMPACT_ATOMS: atom_id res chain seq x y z
N MET A 1 5.35 30.87 1.15
CA MET A 1 5.84 30.58 2.51
C MET A 1 6.06 29.08 2.59
N THR A 2 7.29 28.63 2.70
CA THR A 2 7.62 27.21 2.87
C THR A 2 7.35 26.85 4.32
N THR A 3 6.39 25.95 4.54
CA THR A 3 6.14 25.34 5.87
C THR A 3 7.48 24.76 6.37
N PRO A 4 7.91 25.03 7.62
CA PRO A 4 9.14 24.47 8.14
C PRO A 4 9.09 22.93 8.07
N PRO A 5 10.21 22.25 7.83
CA PRO A 5 10.24 20.80 7.76
C PRO A 5 9.80 20.24 9.12
N ARG A 6 8.65 19.55 9.15
CA ARG A 6 8.17 18.81 10.33
C ARG A 6 9.18 17.73 10.66
N ARG A 7 9.44 17.52 11.93
CA ARG A 7 10.35 16.47 12.38
C ARG A 7 9.74 15.11 12.07
N VAL A 8 10.44 14.28 11.30
CA VAL A 8 10.04 12.92 10.99
C VAL A 8 10.91 11.97 11.82
N ARG A 9 10.29 11.21 12.68
CA ARG A 9 10.95 10.18 13.49
C ARG A 9 10.85 8.83 12.77
N VAL A 10 11.99 8.18 12.53
CA VAL A 10 12.04 6.88 11.85
C VAL A 10 11.28 5.83 12.67
N LEU A 11 10.37 5.13 12.02
CA LEU A 11 9.62 3.98 12.56
C LEU A 11 10.19 2.66 12.04
N PHE A 12 10.38 2.54 10.73
CA PHE A 12 11.03 1.41 10.07
C PHE A 12 12.11 1.94 9.14
N ASP A 13 13.36 1.60 9.40
CA ASP A 13 14.49 2.04 8.60
C ASP A 13 14.62 1.25 7.28
N GLU A 14 15.47 1.73 6.39
CA GLU A 14 15.72 1.14 5.08
C GLU A 14 16.16 -0.33 5.16
N THR A 15 16.99 -0.67 6.14
CA THR A 15 17.50 -2.03 6.34
C THR A 15 16.40 -2.98 6.78
N ALA A 16 15.55 -2.56 7.71
CA ALA A 16 14.39 -3.35 8.15
C ALA A 16 13.40 -3.57 7.00
N ILE A 17 13.14 -2.54 6.20
CA ILE A 17 12.25 -2.62 5.04
C ILE A 17 12.83 -3.57 3.98
N ALA A 18 14.12 -3.45 3.67
CA ALA A 18 14.77 -4.32 2.69
C ALA A 18 14.70 -5.79 3.11
N ARG A 19 15.02 -6.10 4.38
CA ARG A 19 14.90 -7.47 4.93
C ARG A 19 13.46 -7.97 4.84
N ARG A 20 12.47 -7.17 5.23
CA ARG A 20 11.07 -7.60 5.21
C ARG A 20 10.56 -7.85 3.80
N ASN A 21 11.01 -7.10 2.80
CA ASN A 21 10.71 -7.38 1.40
C ASN A 21 11.20 -8.75 0.94
N GLU A 22 12.40 -9.17 1.37
CA GLU A 22 12.90 -10.52 1.06
C GLU A 22 12.07 -11.61 1.74
N GLU A 23 11.69 -11.41 3.01
CA GLU A 23 10.83 -12.34 3.74
C GLU A 23 9.46 -12.48 3.08
N LEU A 24 8.81 -11.35 2.72
CA LEU A 24 7.53 -11.34 2.02
C LEU A 24 7.63 -12.06 0.66
N ALA A 25 8.70 -11.81 -0.09
CA ALA A 25 8.91 -12.48 -1.37
C ALA A 25 9.05 -13.99 -1.22
N ALA A 26 9.72 -14.47 -0.18
CA ALA A 26 9.83 -15.89 0.13
C ALA A 26 8.46 -16.49 0.53
N GLU A 27 7.69 -15.79 1.37
CA GLU A 27 6.32 -16.19 1.76
C GLU A 27 5.41 -16.30 0.53
N ILE A 28 5.41 -15.29 -0.36
CA ILE A 28 4.61 -15.26 -1.58
C ILE A 28 5.03 -16.38 -2.54
N SER A 29 6.33 -16.60 -2.70
CA SER A 29 6.86 -17.67 -3.57
C SER A 29 6.45 -19.05 -3.07
N ALA A 30 6.42 -19.27 -1.76
CA ALA A 30 6.06 -20.54 -1.16
C ALA A 30 4.60 -20.96 -1.39
N VAL A 31 3.70 -19.99 -1.66
CA VAL A 31 2.28 -20.29 -1.97
C VAL A 31 2.11 -21.02 -3.30
N GLY A 32 3.08 -20.89 -4.21
CA GLY A 32 2.99 -21.39 -5.58
C GLY A 32 1.99 -20.60 -6.41
N THR A 33 2.47 -19.91 -7.43
CA THR A 33 1.64 -19.07 -8.29
C THR A 33 1.81 -19.45 -9.75
N GLU A 34 0.74 -19.37 -10.52
CA GLU A 34 0.74 -19.60 -11.95
C GLU A 34 0.43 -18.29 -12.67
N ASN A 35 1.28 -17.91 -13.63
CA ASN A 35 1.07 -16.71 -14.46
C ASN A 35 0.78 -15.45 -13.61
N LEU A 36 1.64 -15.20 -12.61
CA LEU A 36 1.46 -14.15 -11.62
C LEU A 36 1.40 -12.76 -12.25
N LEU A 37 0.35 -12.01 -11.92
CA LEU A 37 0.21 -10.58 -12.19
C LEU A 37 0.30 -9.80 -10.88
N VAL A 38 1.26 -8.92 -10.75
CA VAL A 38 1.33 -7.97 -9.64
C VAL A 38 0.57 -6.72 -10.04
N VAL A 39 -0.40 -6.31 -9.22
CA VAL A 39 -1.17 -5.07 -9.41
C VAL A 39 -0.90 -4.16 -8.23
N ALA A 40 -0.21 -3.04 -8.46
CA ALA A 40 0.12 -2.08 -7.41
C ALA A 40 -0.86 -0.90 -7.40
N VAL A 41 -1.37 -0.57 -6.22
CA VAL A 41 -2.29 0.56 -6.01
C VAL A 41 -1.47 1.85 -5.90
N LEU A 42 -1.62 2.75 -6.87
CA LEU A 42 -0.96 4.05 -6.85
C LEU A 42 -1.72 5.03 -5.93
N LYS A 43 -1.03 6.00 -5.29
CA LYS A 43 0.42 6.32 -5.50
C LYS A 43 1.31 5.77 -4.38
N GLY A 44 0.81 5.54 -3.17
CA GLY A 44 1.63 5.26 -1.98
C GLY A 44 2.48 4.00 -2.10
N SER A 45 2.00 2.98 -2.78
CA SER A 45 2.66 1.68 -2.86
C SER A 45 3.85 1.59 -3.83
N PHE A 46 4.15 2.65 -4.62
CA PHE A 46 5.08 2.52 -5.75
C PHE A 46 6.51 2.11 -5.36
N MET A 47 7.03 2.61 -4.22
CA MET A 47 8.35 2.20 -3.72
C MET A 47 8.34 0.75 -3.23
N PHE A 48 7.35 0.42 -2.42
CA PHE A 48 7.16 -0.94 -1.91
C PHE A 48 7.02 -1.95 -3.06
N ALA A 49 6.17 -1.65 -4.05
CA ALA A 49 5.97 -2.52 -5.21
C ALA A 49 7.28 -2.71 -6.00
N ALA A 50 8.06 -1.65 -6.20
CA ALA A 50 9.32 -1.72 -6.94
C ALA A 50 10.36 -2.61 -6.24
N ASP A 51 10.49 -2.50 -4.92
CA ASP A 51 11.45 -3.31 -4.16
C ASP A 51 10.95 -4.75 -3.97
N LEU A 52 9.65 -4.93 -3.73
CA LEU A 52 9.04 -6.26 -3.66
C LEU A 52 9.20 -7.02 -4.99
N LEU A 53 9.01 -6.37 -6.15
CA LEU A 53 9.23 -6.99 -7.46
C LEU A 53 10.66 -7.51 -7.63
N ARG A 54 11.67 -6.74 -7.18
CA ARG A 54 13.07 -7.18 -7.21
C ARG A 54 13.30 -8.38 -6.26
N ALA A 55 12.69 -8.36 -5.08
CA ALA A 55 12.76 -9.47 -4.13
C ALA A 55 12.07 -10.73 -4.68
N LEU A 56 10.89 -10.60 -5.31
CA LEU A 56 10.19 -11.70 -5.99
C LEU A 56 11.03 -12.32 -7.09
N HIS A 57 11.75 -11.48 -7.86
CA HIS A 57 12.69 -11.99 -8.87
C HIS A 57 13.82 -12.82 -8.24
N ARG A 58 14.42 -12.35 -7.14
CA ARG A 58 15.45 -13.13 -6.40
C ARG A 58 14.91 -14.44 -5.82
N SER A 59 13.61 -14.49 -5.50
CA SER A 59 12.90 -15.70 -5.06
C SER A 59 12.45 -16.62 -6.21
N GLY A 60 12.88 -16.33 -7.47
CA GLY A 60 12.61 -17.17 -8.64
C GLY A 60 11.30 -16.86 -9.38
N LEU A 61 10.56 -15.83 -9.01
CA LEU A 61 9.36 -15.42 -9.69
C LEU A 61 9.64 -14.37 -10.78
N SER A 62 8.85 -14.38 -11.85
CA SER A 62 8.93 -13.39 -12.94
C SER A 62 7.55 -12.86 -13.29
N PRO A 63 6.93 -12.09 -12.39
CA PRO A 63 5.57 -11.60 -12.60
C PRO A 63 5.53 -10.50 -13.66
N GLN A 64 4.39 -10.40 -14.35
CA GLN A 64 4.02 -9.15 -15.02
C GLN A 64 3.57 -8.13 -13.97
N VAL A 65 3.70 -6.84 -14.28
CA VAL A 65 3.29 -5.76 -13.38
C VAL A 65 2.31 -4.82 -14.07
N GLU A 66 1.29 -4.42 -13.33
CA GLU A 66 0.30 -3.40 -13.67
C GLU A 66 0.10 -2.45 -12.52
N PHE A 67 -0.47 -1.30 -12.82
CA PHE A 67 -0.80 -0.29 -11.83
C PHE A 67 -2.27 0.06 -11.93
N VAL A 68 -2.93 0.16 -10.79
CA VAL A 68 -4.26 0.73 -10.65
C VAL A 68 -4.16 2.03 -9.87
N HIS A 69 -4.82 3.08 -10.32
CA HIS A 69 -4.90 4.33 -9.58
C HIS A 69 -6.31 4.51 -9.05
N LEU A 70 -6.45 4.41 -7.75
CA LEU A 70 -7.69 4.54 -7.02
C LEU A 70 -7.69 5.85 -6.23
N SER A 71 -8.83 6.51 -6.18
CA SER A 71 -9.06 7.70 -5.35
C SER A 71 -10.20 7.42 -4.39
N SER A 72 -9.99 7.64 -3.10
CA SER A 72 -11.08 7.68 -2.13
C SER A 72 -11.68 9.09 -2.15
N TYR A 73 -12.95 9.18 -2.49
CA TYR A 73 -13.66 10.46 -2.53
C TYR A 73 -13.79 11.03 -1.12
N ARG A 74 -13.18 12.19 -0.90
CA ARG A 74 -13.38 12.99 0.31
C ARG A 74 -14.17 14.23 -0.06
N THR A 75 -15.43 14.32 0.34
CA THR A 75 -16.19 15.56 0.33
C THR A 75 -16.02 16.25 1.68
N GLY A 76 -15.14 17.23 1.76
CA GLY A 76 -14.81 17.91 3.01
C GLY A 76 -14.06 16.99 4.00
N THR A 77 -14.46 17.01 5.26
CA THR A 77 -13.86 16.24 6.36
C THR A 77 -14.38 14.80 6.48
N VAL A 78 -15.43 14.43 5.71
CA VAL A 78 -16.06 13.10 5.80
C VAL A 78 -15.72 12.28 4.55
N SER A 79 -15.10 11.12 4.75
CA SER A 79 -14.93 10.11 3.68
C SER A 79 -16.30 9.51 3.35
N THR A 80 -16.81 9.74 2.13
CA THR A 80 -18.06 9.12 1.67
C THR A 80 -17.97 7.62 1.47
N GLY A 81 -16.77 7.06 1.57
CA GLY A 81 -16.51 5.63 1.40
C GLY A 81 -16.55 5.15 -0.05
N GLN A 82 -16.77 6.04 -1.00
CA GLN A 82 -16.71 5.69 -2.43
C GLN A 82 -15.26 5.69 -2.91
N VAL A 83 -14.90 4.65 -3.65
CA VAL A 83 -13.61 4.51 -4.33
C VAL A 83 -13.85 4.69 -5.82
N GLU A 84 -13.08 5.56 -6.45
CA GLU A 84 -13.13 5.85 -7.88
C GLU A 84 -11.89 5.31 -8.58
N ILE A 85 -12.05 4.75 -9.77
CA ILE A 85 -10.95 4.27 -10.61
C ILE A 85 -10.51 5.43 -11.50
N LEU A 86 -9.34 6.01 -11.20
CA LEU A 86 -8.73 7.06 -12.03
C LEU A 86 -7.93 6.46 -13.19
N ARG A 87 -7.32 5.31 -12.99
CA ARG A 87 -6.64 4.52 -14.02
C ARG A 87 -6.80 3.04 -13.71
N ASP A 88 -7.22 2.32 -14.70
CA ASP A 88 -7.50 0.90 -14.61
C ASP A 88 -6.34 0.03 -15.13
N VAL A 89 -6.36 -1.25 -14.74
CA VAL A 89 -5.48 -2.31 -15.25
C VAL A 89 -5.81 -2.57 -16.72
N GLN A 90 -4.78 -2.61 -17.57
CA GLN A 90 -4.92 -2.81 -19.02
C GLN A 90 -4.67 -4.26 -19.45
N SER A 91 -3.89 -5.01 -18.68
CA SER A 91 -3.59 -6.42 -18.97
C SER A 91 -4.78 -7.34 -18.71
N GLU A 92 -4.82 -8.46 -19.43
CA GLU A 92 -5.80 -9.54 -19.16
C GLU A 92 -5.56 -10.13 -17.76
N VAL A 93 -6.61 -10.14 -16.97
CA VAL A 93 -6.60 -10.63 -15.57
C VAL A 93 -7.18 -12.04 -15.47
N ARG A 94 -8.04 -12.42 -16.44
CA ARG A 94 -8.78 -13.68 -16.42
C ARG A 94 -7.87 -14.90 -16.30
N GLY A 95 -8.20 -15.77 -15.34
CA GLY A 95 -7.51 -17.05 -15.12
C GLY A 95 -6.12 -16.93 -14.50
N ARG A 96 -5.69 -15.73 -14.09
CA ARG A 96 -4.37 -15.48 -13.50
C ARG A 96 -4.40 -15.47 -11.97
N ASP A 97 -3.30 -15.82 -11.37
CA ASP A 97 -3.02 -15.46 -9.98
C ASP A 97 -2.62 -13.99 -9.93
N VAL A 98 -3.27 -13.22 -9.07
CA VAL A 98 -3.01 -11.79 -8.90
C VAL A 98 -2.46 -11.54 -7.49
N LEU A 99 -1.39 -10.74 -7.39
CA LEU A 99 -0.90 -10.17 -6.15
C LEU A 99 -1.23 -8.67 -6.14
N LEU A 100 -2.21 -8.28 -5.35
CA LEU A 100 -2.58 -6.89 -5.13
C LEU A 100 -1.66 -6.29 -4.05
N VAL A 101 -0.96 -5.21 -4.40
CA VAL A 101 0.03 -4.54 -3.54
C VAL A 101 -0.47 -3.17 -3.15
N ASP A 102 -0.53 -2.88 -1.85
CA ASP A 102 -0.88 -1.57 -1.32
C ASP A 102 0.12 -1.11 -0.24
N ASP A 103 0.15 0.19 0.04
CA ASP A 103 1.07 0.76 1.05
C ASP A 103 0.57 0.52 2.46
N ILE A 104 -0.71 0.77 2.72
CA ILE A 104 -1.25 0.72 4.07
C ILE A 104 -2.68 0.17 4.12
N LEU A 105 -2.88 -0.83 4.96
CA LEU A 105 -4.20 -1.36 5.28
C LEU A 105 -4.71 -0.68 6.56
N GLU A 106 -5.57 0.31 6.40
CA GLU A 106 -6.21 1.05 7.49
C GLU A 106 -7.72 0.77 7.51
N SER A 107 -8.54 1.45 6.73
CA SER A 107 -9.99 1.19 6.66
C SER A 107 -10.35 -0.10 5.92
N GLY A 108 -9.50 -0.57 5.03
CA GLY A 108 -9.70 -1.73 4.17
C GLY A 108 -10.56 -1.48 2.91
N ARG A 109 -11.20 -0.32 2.78
CA ARG A 109 -12.13 -0.04 1.66
C ARG A 109 -11.46 -0.11 0.30
N THR A 110 -10.28 0.49 0.15
CA THR A 110 -9.50 0.45 -1.09
C THR A 110 -9.13 -0.98 -1.47
N LEU A 111 -8.64 -1.74 -0.49
CA LEU A 111 -8.19 -3.11 -0.71
C LEU A 111 -9.35 -4.05 -1.09
N VAL A 112 -10.51 -3.94 -0.41
CA VAL A 112 -11.73 -4.70 -0.76
C VAL A 112 -12.19 -4.34 -2.17
N PHE A 113 -12.30 -3.04 -2.47
CA PHE A 113 -12.74 -2.59 -3.78
C PHE A 113 -11.84 -3.12 -4.91
N ALA A 114 -10.51 -2.99 -4.76
CA ALA A 114 -9.55 -3.47 -5.75
C ALA A 114 -9.60 -5.00 -5.89
N LYS A 115 -9.71 -5.74 -4.79
CA LYS A 115 -9.83 -7.20 -4.79
C LYS A 115 -11.09 -7.65 -5.53
N ASP A 116 -12.24 -7.06 -5.21
CA ASP A 116 -13.53 -7.39 -5.84
C ASP A 116 -13.52 -7.06 -7.34
N LEU A 117 -12.93 -5.93 -7.73
CA LEU A 117 -12.76 -5.54 -9.13
C LEU A 117 -11.97 -6.58 -9.92
N LEU A 118 -10.85 -7.06 -9.38
CA LEU A 118 -9.99 -8.04 -10.02
C LEU A 118 -10.65 -9.42 -10.08
N MET A 119 -11.36 -9.81 -9.03
CA MET A 119 -12.17 -11.05 -9.02
C MET A 119 -13.30 -10.99 -10.05
N ALA A 120 -14.03 -9.87 -10.14
CA ALA A 120 -15.09 -9.67 -11.13
C ALA A 120 -14.58 -9.74 -12.59
N ARG A 121 -13.28 -9.44 -12.81
CA ARG A 121 -12.60 -9.60 -14.11
C ARG A 121 -12.13 -11.01 -14.39
N GLY A 122 -12.41 -11.94 -13.50
CA GLY A 122 -12.13 -13.36 -13.68
C GLY A 122 -10.72 -13.77 -13.26
N ALA A 123 -10.06 -13.04 -12.35
CA ALA A 123 -8.85 -13.55 -11.71
C ALA A 123 -9.11 -14.95 -11.13
N LYS A 124 -8.16 -15.86 -11.28
CA LYS A 124 -8.22 -17.20 -10.68
C LYS A 124 -8.16 -17.09 -9.14
N ARG A 125 -7.32 -16.21 -8.66
CA ARG A 125 -7.10 -15.90 -7.24
C ARG A 125 -6.56 -14.48 -7.10
N VAL A 126 -6.98 -13.75 -6.06
CA VAL A 126 -6.39 -12.46 -5.69
C VAL A 126 -5.85 -12.57 -4.28
N MET A 127 -4.54 -12.57 -4.16
CA MET A 127 -3.79 -12.42 -2.92
C MET A 127 -3.48 -10.96 -2.68
N THR A 128 -3.36 -10.56 -1.44
CA THR A 128 -3.12 -9.18 -1.04
C THR A 128 -1.85 -9.06 -0.22
N THR A 129 -1.04 -8.04 -0.49
CA THR A 129 0.11 -7.69 0.34
C THR A 129 0.14 -6.20 0.62
N VAL A 130 0.44 -5.85 1.86
CA VAL A 130 0.54 -4.46 2.32
C VAL A 130 1.84 -4.24 3.06
N LEU A 131 2.45 -3.08 2.86
CA LEU A 131 3.65 -2.73 3.62
C LEU A 131 3.31 -2.54 5.10
N LEU A 132 2.23 -1.81 5.38
CA LEU A 132 1.80 -1.48 6.74
C LEU A 132 0.38 -1.95 7.01
N GLU A 133 0.14 -2.42 8.22
CA GLU A 133 -1.19 -2.69 8.73
C GLU A 133 -1.43 -1.89 10.02
N LYS A 134 -2.51 -1.08 10.05
CA LYS A 134 -3.00 -0.41 11.25
C LYS A 134 -4.15 -1.21 11.85
N PRO A 135 -3.94 -1.91 12.96
CA PRO A 135 -5.02 -2.63 13.64
C PRO A 135 -6.05 -1.67 14.22
N GLY A 136 -7.31 -2.10 14.31
CA GLY A 136 -8.38 -1.35 14.96
C GLY A 136 -9.02 -0.22 14.13
N LYS A 137 -8.60 -0.02 12.87
CA LYS A 137 -9.14 1.03 11.99
C LYS A 137 -10.02 0.49 10.85
N ARG A 138 -10.33 -0.80 10.85
CA ARG A 138 -11.15 -1.42 9.79
C ARG A 138 -12.56 -0.85 9.76
N ALA A 139 -12.97 -0.36 8.59
CA ALA A 139 -14.36 0.01 8.29
C ALA A 139 -15.10 -1.14 7.57
N VAL A 140 -14.36 -2.10 7.02
CA VAL A 140 -14.84 -3.30 6.35
C VAL A 140 -14.00 -4.50 6.78
N THR A 141 -14.59 -5.70 6.76
CA THR A 141 -13.89 -6.93 7.13
C THR A 141 -12.97 -7.35 5.99
N ILE A 142 -11.69 -7.20 6.19
CA ILE A 142 -10.63 -7.69 5.30
C ILE A 142 -9.33 -7.83 6.08
N ASP A 143 -8.61 -8.92 5.80
CA ASP A 143 -7.22 -9.11 6.21
C ASP A 143 -6.35 -9.19 4.96
N ALA A 144 -5.11 -8.73 5.06
CA ALA A 144 -4.12 -8.93 4.01
C ALA A 144 -3.49 -10.33 4.17
N ASP A 145 -3.25 -11.00 3.04
CA ASP A 145 -2.62 -12.33 3.04
C ASP A 145 -1.16 -12.23 3.49
N PHE A 146 -0.49 -11.11 3.19
CA PHE A 146 0.89 -10.84 3.56
C PHE A 146 1.02 -9.41 4.10
N VAL A 147 1.60 -9.27 5.27
CA VAL A 147 1.76 -7.97 5.96
C VAL A 147 3.24 -7.70 6.23
N GLY A 148 3.73 -6.54 5.77
CA GLY A 148 5.08 -6.11 6.06
C GLY A 148 5.29 -5.85 7.55
N PHE A 149 4.62 -4.84 8.09
CA PHE A 149 4.76 -4.43 9.47
C PHE A 149 3.41 -4.05 10.09
N ALA A 150 3.22 -4.40 11.37
CA ALA A 150 2.19 -3.79 12.18
C ALA A 150 2.59 -2.34 12.51
N CYS A 151 1.70 -1.40 12.22
CA CYS A 151 1.94 0.03 12.38
C CYS A 151 1.07 0.58 13.52
N PRO A 152 1.61 1.38 14.45
CA PRO A 152 0.80 2.07 15.45
C PRO A 152 -0.18 3.04 14.79
N ASP A 153 -1.17 3.49 15.56
CA ASP A 153 -2.10 4.53 15.11
C ASP A 153 -1.41 5.90 15.10
N ALA A 154 -0.59 6.13 14.08
CA ALA A 154 0.17 7.35 13.88
C ALA A 154 0.14 7.77 12.41
N PHE A 155 0.31 9.05 12.14
CA PHE A 155 0.42 9.53 10.78
C PHE A 155 1.83 9.25 10.24
N VAL A 156 1.91 8.39 9.23
CA VAL A 156 3.18 7.91 8.67
C VAL A 156 3.43 8.48 7.28
N VAL A 157 4.71 8.69 6.97
CA VAL A 157 5.19 9.17 5.67
C VAL A 157 6.47 8.44 5.26
N GLY A 158 6.87 8.62 4.03
CA GLY A 158 8.08 8.04 3.47
C GLY A 158 7.84 6.72 2.77
N TYR A 159 8.84 6.25 2.08
CA TYR A 159 8.82 5.02 1.28
C TYR A 159 7.59 4.91 0.36
N GLY A 160 7.26 6.02 -0.32
CA GLY A 160 6.12 6.15 -1.22
C GLY A 160 4.92 6.91 -0.63
N MET A 161 4.69 6.83 0.67
CA MET A 161 3.60 7.54 1.37
C MET A 161 3.89 9.01 1.56
N ASP A 162 2.86 9.86 1.55
CA ASP A 162 3.01 11.31 1.59
C ASP A 162 2.19 12.01 2.68
N ALA A 163 2.61 13.26 2.92
CA ALA A 163 1.81 14.30 3.54
C ALA A 163 1.81 15.52 2.61
N ALA A 164 0.64 15.93 2.11
CA ALA A 164 0.50 17.06 1.19
C ALA A 164 1.50 17.02 0.01
N HIS A 165 1.65 15.86 -0.62
CA HIS A 165 2.54 15.57 -1.76
C HIS A 165 4.05 15.57 -1.45
N ALA A 166 4.46 15.73 -0.20
CA ALA A 166 5.85 15.68 0.26
C ALA A 166 6.19 14.32 0.91
N TYR A 167 7.46 14.08 1.17
CA TYR A 167 8.05 12.94 1.91
C TYR A 167 8.07 11.59 1.21
N ARG A 168 7.48 11.39 0.03
CA ARG A 168 7.50 10.08 -0.68
C ARG A 168 8.90 9.54 -0.95
N GLN A 169 9.88 10.43 -1.10
CA GLN A 169 11.27 10.11 -1.42
C GLN A 169 12.10 9.59 -0.25
N LEU A 170 11.60 9.66 0.99
CA LEU A 170 12.34 9.16 2.14
C LEU A 170 12.54 7.63 2.01
N PRO A 171 13.76 7.11 2.26
CA PRO A 171 14.04 5.68 2.11
C PRO A 171 13.53 4.82 3.28
N PHE A 172 12.85 5.42 4.23
CA PHE A 172 12.31 4.82 5.44
C PHE A 172 10.84 5.20 5.63
N VAL A 173 10.16 4.50 6.52
CA VAL A 173 8.85 4.89 7.04
C VAL A 173 9.05 5.65 8.35
N GLY A 174 8.48 6.83 8.46
CA GLY A 174 8.57 7.65 9.65
C GLY A 174 7.24 8.22 10.11
N VAL A 175 7.16 8.55 11.37
CA VAL A 175 6.01 9.25 11.99
C VAL A 175 6.29 10.75 11.94
N VAL A 176 5.27 11.51 11.48
CA VAL A 176 5.31 12.98 11.54
C VAL A 176 4.89 13.41 12.92
N ASP A 177 5.80 14.06 13.65
CA ASP A 177 5.47 14.71 14.91
C ASP A 177 4.73 16.03 14.61
N PHE A 178 3.47 16.11 14.99
CA PHE A 178 2.69 17.35 14.93
C PHE A 178 3.03 18.17 16.16
N ASP A 179 3.62 19.36 15.97
CA ASP A 179 3.75 20.29 17.06
C ASP A 179 2.34 20.70 17.54
N SER A 180 2.08 20.55 18.83
CA SER A 180 0.78 20.85 19.46
C SER A 180 0.38 22.34 19.40
N SER A 181 1.20 23.19 18.78
CA SER A 181 0.99 24.62 18.56
C SER A 181 0.48 24.99 17.16
N GLU A 182 0.44 24.05 16.20
CA GLU A 182 -0.09 24.30 14.85
C GLU A 182 -1.51 23.71 14.68
N PRO A 183 -2.41 24.43 13.97
CA PRO A 183 -3.72 23.87 13.63
C PRO A 183 -3.54 22.62 12.79
N ASP A 184 -4.35 21.58 13.08
CA ASP A 184 -4.38 20.32 12.34
C ASP A 184 -4.77 20.56 10.88
N LEU A 185 -3.79 20.70 9.99
CA LEU A 185 -4.00 20.94 8.55
C LEU A 185 -4.44 19.68 7.80
N PHE A 186 -4.54 18.51 8.47
CA PHE A 186 -4.83 17.23 7.84
C PHE A 186 -6.08 16.53 8.38
N GLY A 187 -6.82 17.19 9.32
CA GLY A 187 -8.14 16.75 9.77
C GLY A 187 -8.17 15.28 10.23
N GLY A 188 -7.42 14.98 11.29
CA GLY A 188 -7.46 13.68 11.92
C GLY A 188 -8.41 13.71 13.13
N THR A 189 -9.65 13.31 12.96
CA THR A 189 -10.49 12.56 13.91
C THR A 189 -11.47 11.72 13.13
#